data_eb3d323f3c4c988fafc7e100d3dd6370
#
_entry.id   eb3d323f3c4c988fafc7e100d3dd6370
#
_cell.length_a   1.000
_cell.length_b   1.000
_cell.length_c   1.000
_cell.angle_alpha   90.00
_cell.angle_beta   90.00
_cell.angle_gamma   90.00
#
_symmetry.space_group_name_H-M   'P 1'
#
loop_
_entity.id
_entity.type
_entity.pdbx_description
1 polymer ?
#
loop_
_entity_poly.entity_id
_entity_poly.type
_entity_poly.pdbx_seq_one_letter_code
_entity_poly.pdbx_strand_id
1 'polypeptide(L)'
;MILLADIGATNARFCVTSDCYNYEHSESLEVIDSSSVEELCDKYLKRYELTNRVSKAVIGVAAPIIKDEVSFVNANISFSIEGLKNQLFQEGLIVVNDLALQAHAIKGLEKSELSFIGISKGQPEEGPKILVSPGTGLGLAGIVDQQIVATEAGHLNIPQKEIKNDLKKISDSFISKSKRAPTYEDFLSGKGVRFFYKVLSEDEGTNLSSKEILENKDLNEDCSKTKELIVYLLASYLRYVALVWGSTGGVYLAGSIVNTLITEEVYQTFRETFESSETMQDLLKAIPLILVTIDDIGFRGALELSKKL
;
A
#
# COMPACT_ATOMS: atom_id res chain seq x y z
N MET A 1 -14.02 21.10 12.90
CA MET A 1 -13.51 19.71 12.83
C MET A 1 -13.25 19.34 11.37
N ILE A 2 -12.33 18.45 11.13
CA ILE A 2 -11.94 17.99 9.77
C ILE A 2 -12.19 16.49 9.70
N LEU A 3 -12.89 16.03 8.67
CA LEU A 3 -13.02 14.59 8.36
C LEU A 3 -11.73 14.10 7.73
N LEU A 4 -11.25 12.96 8.20
CA LEU A 4 -10.14 12.22 7.62
C LEU A 4 -10.67 10.90 7.11
N ALA A 5 -10.41 10.57 5.85
CA ALA A 5 -10.86 9.33 5.24
C ALA A 5 -9.75 8.66 4.43
N ASP A 6 -9.70 7.34 4.51
CA ASP A 6 -8.87 6.45 3.67
C ASP A 6 -9.81 5.42 3.04
N ILE A 7 -10.16 5.65 1.76
CA ILE A 7 -11.19 4.91 1.03
C ILE A 7 -10.55 3.95 0.04
N GLY A 8 -10.45 2.70 0.44
CA GLY A 8 -10.04 1.59 -0.41
C GLY A 8 -11.17 1.03 -1.26
N ALA A 9 -10.89 0.00 -2.04
CA ALA A 9 -11.89 -0.66 -2.88
C ALA A 9 -12.93 -1.50 -2.08
N THR A 10 -12.58 -1.95 -0.89
CA THR A 10 -13.42 -2.84 -0.06
C THR A 10 -13.91 -2.14 1.20
N ASN A 11 -13.03 -1.40 1.86
CA ASN A 11 -13.30 -0.72 3.11
C ASN A 11 -12.97 0.77 3.00
N ALA A 12 -13.78 1.59 3.64
CA ALA A 12 -13.56 3.01 3.85
C ALA A 12 -13.35 3.25 5.35
N ARG A 13 -12.20 3.78 5.72
CA ARG A 13 -11.86 4.12 7.10
C ARG A 13 -12.06 5.60 7.31
N PHE A 14 -12.70 5.97 8.42
CA PHE A 14 -13.02 7.35 8.76
C PHE A 14 -12.58 7.67 10.17
N CYS A 15 -12.18 8.90 10.40
CA CYS A 15 -12.05 9.53 11.71
C CYS A 15 -12.20 11.04 11.59
N VAL A 16 -12.21 11.77 12.69
CA VAL A 16 -12.21 13.24 12.69
C VAL A 16 -11.09 13.79 13.56
N THR A 17 -10.64 14.99 13.23
CA THR A 17 -9.69 15.74 14.05
C THR A 17 -10.19 17.17 14.31
N SER A 18 -9.84 17.69 15.48
CA SER A 18 -10.08 19.09 15.85
C SER A 18 -8.79 19.90 15.95
N ASP A 19 -7.63 19.24 16.08
CA ASP A 19 -6.32 19.87 16.34
C ASP A 19 -5.24 19.53 15.30
N CYS A 20 -5.56 18.67 14.30
CA CYS A 20 -4.64 18.15 13.29
C CYS A 20 -3.46 17.31 13.83
N TYR A 21 -3.54 16.85 15.07
CA TYR A 21 -2.52 16.00 15.72
C TYR A 21 -3.10 14.70 16.24
N ASN A 22 -4.32 14.75 16.76
CA ASN A 22 -5.03 13.60 17.27
C ASN A 22 -6.30 13.38 16.46
N TYR A 23 -6.78 12.14 16.44
CA TYR A 23 -8.07 11.81 15.82
C TYR A 23 -8.96 11.02 16.78
N GLU A 24 -10.25 11.13 16.56
CA GLU A 24 -11.30 10.49 17.34
C GLU A 24 -12.37 9.88 16.43
N HIS A 25 -13.23 9.03 16.98
CA HIS A 25 -14.33 8.39 16.25
C HIS A 25 -13.86 7.53 15.06
N SER A 26 -12.75 6.78 15.22
CA SER A 26 -12.26 5.89 14.16
C SER A 26 -13.23 4.77 13.89
N GLU A 27 -13.63 4.60 12.61
CA GLU A 27 -14.55 3.55 12.14
C GLU A 27 -14.19 3.08 10.73
N SER A 28 -14.51 1.81 10.45
CA SER A 28 -14.43 1.24 9.10
C SER A 28 -15.82 0.87 8.61
N LEU A 29 -16.16 1.32 7.40
CA LEU A 29 -17.41 1.00 6.69
C LEU A 29 -17.10 0.16 5.45
N GLU A 30 -17.99 -0.78 5.11
CA GLU A 30 -17.87 -1.52 3.85
C GLU A 30 -18.30 -0.64 2.68
N VAL A 31 -17.45 -0.59 1.65
CA VAL A 31 -17.69 0.25 0.45
C VAL A 31 -18.86 -0.28 -0.37
N ILE A 32 -19.06 -1.61 -0.38
CA ILE A 32 -20.14 -2.26 -1.14
C ILE A 32 -21.56 -1.82 -0.69
N ASP A 33 -21.68 -1.35 0.55
CA ASP A 33 -22.95 -0.91 1.13
C ASP A 33 -23.35 0.53 0.75
N SER A 34 -22.59 1.17 -0.14
CA SER A 34 -22.82 2.56 -0.52
C SER A 34 -22.67 2.76 -2.03
N SER A 35 -23.47 3.68 -2.56
CA SER A 35 -23.51 4.00 -3.99
C SER A 35 -22.50 5.09 -4.39
N SER A 36 -22.00 5.87 -3.43
CA SER A 36 -21.07 6.96 -3.67
C SER A 36 -20.21 7.29 -2.44
N VAL A 37 -19.14 8.08 -2.66
CA VAL A 37 -18.28 8.60 -1.58
C VAL A 37 -19.04 9.58 -0.69
N GLU A 38 -19.95 10.37 -1.28
CA GLU A 38 -20.83 11.30 -0.56
C GLU A 38 -21.70 10.53 0.45
N GLU A 39 -22.28 9.40 0.02
CA GLU A 39 -23.09 8.55 0.88
C GLU A 39 -22.28 7.95 2.04
N LEU A 40 -21.06 7.49 1.77
CA LEU A 40 -20.15 6.98 2.80
C LEU A 40 -19.83 8.04 3.86
N CYS A 41 -19.48 9.25 3.40
CA CYS A 41 -19.20 10.38 4.28
C CYS A 41 -20.44 10.76 5.11
N ASP A 42 -21.59 10.87 4.47
CA ASP A 42 -22.85 11.26 5.13
C ASP A 42 -23.29 10.21 6.18
N LYS A 43 -23.17 8.91 5.87
CA LYS A 43 -23.41 7.82 6.82
C LYS A 43 -22.55 7.94 8.07
N TYR A 44 -21.25 8.16 7.89
CA TYR A 44 -20.32 8.35 9.00
C TYR A 44 -20.66 9.59 9.82
N LEU A 45 -20.84 10.77 9.17
CA LEU A 45 -21.13 12.02 9.85
C LEU A 45 -22.45 11.97 10.63
N LYS A 46 -23.47 11.33 10.11
CA LYS A 46 -24.77 11.15 10.80
C LYS A 46 -24.64 10.24 12.00
N ARG A 47 -23.88 9.15 11.90
CA ARG A 47 -23.67 8.17 12.99
C ARG A 47 -23.09 8.82 14.25
N TYR A 48 -22.19 9.78 14.08
CA TYR A 48 -21.51 10.48 15.17
C TYR A 48 -22.11 11.89 15.45
N GLU A 49 -23.25 12.24 14.84
CA GLU A 49 -23.90 13.55 14.97
C GLU A 49 -23.01 14.74 14.61
N LEU A 50 -22.16 14.56 13.58
CA LEU A 50 -21.14 15.51 13.16
C LEU A 50 -21.52 16.36 11.93
N THR A 51 -22.66 16.14 11.30
CA THR A 51 -23.09 16.74 10.03
C THR A 51 -22.96 18.27 10.00
N ASN A 52 -23.25 18.94 11.14
CA ASN A 52 -23.18 20.41 11.24
C ASN A 52 -21.86 20.91 11.87
N ARG A 53 -20.91 20.03 12.13
CA ARG A 53 -19.65 20.35 12.83
C ARG A 53 -18.42 20.17 11.94
N VAL A 54 -18.58 19.43 10.84
CA VAL A 54 -17.52 19.11 9.89
C VAL A 54 -17.83 19.78 8.55
N SER A 55 -16.97 20.71 8.14
CA SER A 55 -17.06 21.46 6.88
C SER A 55 -15.81 21.36 6.03
N LYS A 56 -14.81 20.60 6.51
CA LYS A 56 -13.54 20.34 5.85
C LYS A 56 -13.24 18.84 5.83
N ALA A 57 -12.52 18.38 4.80
CA ALA A 57 -12.08 16.98 4.75
C ALA A 57 -10.73 16.79 4.05
N VAL A 58 -10.04 15.70 4.47
CA VAL A 58 -8.92 15.09 3.74
C VAL A 58 -9.31 13.65 3.42
N ILE A 59 -9.30 13.30 2.14
CA ILE A 59 -9.76 12.00 1.65
C ILE A 59 -8.68 11.37 0.78
N GLY A 60 -8.17 10.20 1.18
CA GLY A 60 -7.39 9.30 0.34
C GLY A 60 -8.31 8.34 -0.39
N VAL A 61 -8.06 8.09 -1.67
CA VAL A 61 -8.86 7.19 -2.50
C VAL A 61 -7.99 6.22 -3.29
N ALA A 62 -8.37 4.96 -3.34
CA ALA A 62 -7.70 3.92 -4.12
C ALA A 62 -8.01 4.08 -5.63
N ALA A 63 -7.69 5.23 -6.18
CA ALA A 63 -7.92 5.59 -7.57
C ALA A 63 -6.89 6.63 -8.05
N PRO A 64 -6.53 6.65 -9.35
CA PRO A 64 -5.76 7.73 -9.92
C PRO A 64 -6.60 9.01 -9.97
N ILE A 65 -6.01 10.14 -9.59
CA ILE A 65 -6.63 11.45 -9.62
C ILE A 65 -6.04 12.23 -10.78
N ILE A 66 -6.76 12.30 -11.91
CA ILE A 66 -6.30 12.97 -13.12
C ILE A 66 -7.09 14.26 -13.36
N LYS A 67 -8.36 14.25 -13.02
CA LYS A 67 -9.31 15.36 -13.21
C LYS A 67 -10.28 15.41 -12.01
N ASP A 68 -11.31 16.25 -12.13
CA ASP A 68 -12.37 16.39 -11.13
C ASP A 68 -13.13 15.08 -10.89
N GLU A 69 -13.40 14.29 -11.92
CA GLU A 69 -14.08 13.01 -11.81
C GLU A 69 -13.10 11.89 -11.41
N VAL A 70 -13.36 11.25 -10.27
CA VAL A 70 -12.57 10.15 -9.74
C VAL A 70 -13.39 8.87 -9.83
N SER A 71 -12.83 7.83 -10.47
CA SER A 71 -13.47 6.53 -10.63
C SER A 71 -12.59 5.44 -10.02
N PHE A 72 -13.14 4.62 -9.15
CA PHE A 72 -12.43 3.51 -8.54
C PHE A 72 -12.24 2.36 -9.54
N VAL A 73 -11.02 1.83 -9.64
CA VAL A 73 -10.70 0.75 -10.59
C VAL A 73 -11.39 -0.56 -10.19
N ASN A 74 -11.53 -0.82 -8.90
CA ASN A 74 -12.02 -2.09 -8.35
C ASN A 74 -13.38 -1.99 -7.63
N ALA A 75 -14.09 -0.86 -7.77
CA ALA A 75 -15.44 -0.66 -7.25
C ALA A 75 -16.25 0.19 -8.24
N ASN A 76 -17.55 -0.07 -8.33
CA ASN A 76 -18.46 0.71 -9.21
C ASN A 76 -18.85 2.05 -8.55
N ILE A 77 -17.87 2.80 -8.08
CA ILE A 77 -18.07 4.09 -7.43
C ILE A 77 -17.28 5.15 -8.21
N SER A 78 -17.94 6.26 -8.50
CA SER A 78 -17.33 7.48 -9.02
C SER A 78 -17.90 8.69 -8.29
N PHE A 79 -17.15 9.80 -8.25
CA PHE A 79 -17.59 11.05 -7.66
C PHE A 79 -16.85 12.23 -8.27
N SER A 80 -17.44 13.44 -8.22
CA SER A 80 -16.80 14.70 -8.56
C SER A 80 -16.22 15.32 -7.28
N ILE A 81 -14.93 15.69 -7.31
CA ILE A 81 -14.26 16.37 -6.20
C ILE A 81 -14.96 17.69 -5.87
N GLU A 82 -15.27 18.48 -6.92
CA GLU A 82 -15.98 19.74 -6.76
C GLU A 82 -17.42 19.53 -6.25
N GLY A 83 -18.11 18.48 -6.76
CA GLY A 83 -19.43 18.08 -6.28
C GLY A 83 -19.43 17.74 -4.79
N LEU A 84 -18.51 16.87 -4.36
CA LEU A 84 -18.34 16.49 -2.96
C LEU A 84 -18.00 17.71 -2.06
N LYS A 85 -17.10 18.59 -2.53
CA LYS A 85 -16.75 19.83 -1.85
C LYS A 85 -17.98 20.72 -1.63
N ASN A 86 -18.73 21.00 -2.69
CA ASN A 86 -19.89 21.89 -2.64
C ASN A 86 -21.02 21.31 -1.79
N GLN A 87 -21.18 19.99 -1.72
CA GLN A 87 -22.22 19.32 -0.97
C GLN A 87 -21.91 19.20 0.53
N LEU A 88 -20.68 18.79 0.89
CA LEU A 88 -20.35 18.42 2.27
C LEU A 88 -19.20 19.21 2.89
N PHE A 89 -18.21 19.67 2.10
CA PHE A 89 -16.95 20.20 2.64
C PHE A 89 -16.61 21.59 2.07
N GLN A 90 -17.55 22.51 2.17
CA GLN A 90 -17.48 23.83 1.52
C GLN A 90 -16.28 24.68 1.97
N GLU A 91 -15.79 24.50 3.21
CA GLU A 91 -14.67 25.27 3.75
C GLU A 91 -13.30 24.72 3.33
N GLY A 92 -13.25 23.47 2.84
CA GLY A 92 -11.99 22.89 2.33
C GLY A 92 -12.07 21.39 2.11
N LEU A 93 -11.56 20.95 0.98
CA LEU A 93 -11.42 19.53 0.63
C LEU A 93 -10.07 19.28 -0.04
N ILE A 94 -9.34 18.30 0.49
CA ILE A 94 -8.15 17.73 -0.14
C ILE A 94 -8.46 16.28 -0.49
N VAL A 95 -8.34 15.93 -1.77
CA VAL A 95 -8.45 14.54 -2.24
C VAL A 95 -7.11 14.14 -2.84
N VAL A 96 -6.57 13.00 -2.39
CA VAL A 96 -5.32 12.44 -2.90
C VAL A 96 -5.47 10.94 -3.13
N ASN A 97 -4.57 10.35 -3.93
CA ASN A 97 -4.48 8.89 -4.01
C ASN A 97 -4.11 8.30 -2.62
N ASP A 98 -4.59 7.09 -2.31
CA ASP A 98 -4.39 6.41 -1.01
C ASP A 98 -2.91 6.23 -0.64
N LEU A 99 -2.06 5.87 -1.60
CA LEU A 99 -0.61 5.78 -1.39
C LEU A 99 0.04 7.14 -1.17
N ALA A 100 -0.40 8.17 -1.91
CA ALA A 100 0.05 9.53 -1.66
C ALA A 100 -0.37 10.01 -0.27
N LEU A 101 -1.57 9.65 0.20
CA LEU A 101 -2.01 9.91 1.57
C LEU A 101 -1.04 9.28 2.57
N GLN A 102 -0.78 7.97 2.46
CA GLN A 102 0.13 7.25 3.35
C GLN A 102 1.55 7.82 3.30
N ALA A 103 2.04 8.23 2.13
CA ALA A 103 3.37 8.81 1.97
C ALA A 103 3.55 10.14 2.73
N HIS A 104 2.47 10.92 2.94
CA HIS A 104 2.52 12.11 3.78
C HIS A 104 2.87 11.80 5.24
N ALA A 105 2.58 10.60 5.74
CA ALA A 105 2.92 10.19 7.10
C ALA A 105 4.43 10.06 7.33
N ILE A 106 5.20 9.68 6.30
CA ILE A 106 6.60 9.22 6.45
C ILE A 106 7.49 10.22 7.20
N LYS A 107 7.31 11.52 6.98
CA LYS A 107 8.11 12.55 7.64
C LYS A 107 7.77 12.75 9.12
N GLY A 108 6.59 12.33 9.55
CA GLY A 108 6.08 12.48 10.91
C GLY A 108 6.17 11.21 11.75
N LEU A 109 6.68 10.10 11.19
CA LEU A 109 6.82 8.85 11.94
C LEU A 109 7.97 8.92 12.94
N GLU A 110 7.71 8.40 14.13
CA GLU A 110 8.70 8.25 15.19
C GLU A 110 9.56 6.99 14.98
N LYS A 111 10.75 6.98 15.56
CA LYS A 111 11.66 5.82 15.47
C LYS A 111 11.04 4.52 16.01
N SER A 112 10.17 4.61 17.00
CA SER A 112 9.42 3.48 17.58
C SER A 112 8.39 2.87 16.63
N GLU A 113 7.99 3.62 15.59
CA GLU A 113 7.02 3.21 14.56
C GLU A 113 7.70 2.60 13.33
N LEU A 114 9.02 2.47 13.37
CA LEU A 114 9.87 2.00 12.27
C LEU A 114 10.73 0.82 12.70
N SER A 115 10.84 -0.20 11.85
CA SER A 115 11.76 -1.31 12.02
C SER A 115 12.67 -1.44 10.79
N PHE A 116 13.98 -1.51 11.00
CA PHE A 116 14.94 -1.68 9.90
C PHE A 116 15.02 -3.15 9.48
N ILE A 117 14.94 -3.42 8.20
CA ILE A 117 15.06 -4.75 7.62
C ILE A 117 16.55 -5.03 7.37
N GLY A 118 17.14 -5.84 8.23
CA GLY A 118 18.56 -6.18 8.18
C GLY A 118 19.47 -5.01 8.57
N ILE A 119 20.78 -5.21 8.38
CA ILE A 119 21.79 -4.19 8.69
C ILE A 119 22.05 -3.34 7.43
N SER A 120 21.55 -2.12 7.41
CA SER A 120 21.93 -1.13 6.41
C SER A 120 23.28 -0.50 6.79
N LYS A 121 24.17 -0.31 5.82
CA LYS A 121 25.40 0.47 6.02
C LYS A 121 25.15 1.99 6.05
N GLY A 122 23.97 2.43 5.59
CA GLY A 122 23.54 3.83 5.57
C GLY A 122 22.49 4.12 6.63
N GLN A 123 22.57 5.31 7.23
CA GLN A 123 21.40 5.93 7.89
C GLN A 123 20.49 6.51 6.80
N PRO A 124 19.16 6.67 7.04
CA PRO A 124 18.33 7.40 6.10
C PRO A 124 18.91 8.78 5.84
N GLU A 125 19.38 9.00 4.61
CA GLU A 125 19.93 10.28 4.19
C GLU A 125 18.82 11.23 3.74
N GLU A 126 19.15 12.52 3.60
CA GLU A 126 18.33 13.46 2.86
C GLU A 126 18.41 13.10 1.38
N GLY A 127 17.38 12.43 0.86
CA GLY A 127 17.34 11.96 -0.51
C GLY A 127 15.95 11.44 -0.86
N PRO A 128 15.73 11.05 -2.12
CA PRO A 128 14.48 10.46 -2.56
C PRO A 128 14.13 9.24 -1.71
N LYS A 129 12.86 9.11 -1.35
CA LYS A 129 12.29 7.97 -0.63
C LYS A 129 11.17 7.37 -1.48
N ILE A 130 10.89 6.11 -1.26
CA ILE A 130 9.67 5.49 -1.78
C ILE A 130 8.92 4.81 -0.65
N LEU A 131 7.60 4.84 -0.73
CA LEU A 131 6.70 4.03 0.07
C LEU A 131 6.06 2.99 -0.84
N VAL A 132 6.13 1.73 -0.44
CA VAL A 132 5.49 0.61 -1.12
C VAL A 132 4.53 -0.08 -0.16
N SER A 133 3.30 -0.31 -0.62
CA SER A 133 2.25 -0.91 0.21
C SER A 133 1.52 -2.02 -0.58
N PRO A 134 1.93 -3.28 -0.41
CA PRO A 134 1.15 -4.43 -0.85
C PRO A 134 -0.12 -4.59 0.00
N GLY A 135 -1.26 -4.67 -0.67
CA GLY A 135 -2.56 -4.80 -0.02
C GLY A 135 -3.56 -5.52 -0.94
N THR A 136 -4.73 -4.90 -1.19
CA THR A 136 -5.66 -5.36 -2.25
C THR A 136 -4.99 -5.27 -3.63
N GLY A 137 -4.19 -4.22 -3.85
CA GLY A 137 -3.28 -4.04 -4.98
C GLY A 137 -1.82 -3.92 -4.51
N LEU A 138 -0.96 -3.33 -5.35
CA LEU A 138 0.43 -3.00 -5.06
C LEU A 138 0.68 -1.53 -5.36
N GLY A 139 0.63 -0.69 -4.34
CA GLY A 139 0.88 0.73 -4.51
C GLY A 139 2.34 1.13 -4.31
N LEU A 140 2.76 2.20 -5.01
CA LEU A 140 4.03 2.88 -4.82
C LEU A 140 3.84 4.40 -4.91
N ALA A 141 4.38 5.12 -3.93
CA ALA A 141 4.53 6.58 -3.99
C ALA A 141 5.99 6.97 -3.78
N GLY A 142 6.50 7.88 -4.64
CA GLY A 142 7.80 8.51 -4.48
C GLY A 142 7.70 9.79 -3.65
N ILE A 143 8.76 10.11 -2.91
CA ILE A 143 8.89 11.31 -2.09
C ILE A 143 10.22 11.98 -2.45
N VAL A 144 10.15 13.15 -3.09
CA VAL A 144 11.31 13.95 -3.51
C VAL A 144 11.13 15.38 -3.04
N ASP A 145 12.05 15.90 -2.27
CA ASP A 145 12.01 17.27 -1.72
C ASP A 145 10.64 17.61 -1.09
N GLN A 146 10.08 16.70 -0.32
CA GLN A 146 8.76 16.75 0.33
C GLN A 146 7.55 16.73 -0.65
N GLN A 147 7.78 16.66 -1.95
CA GLN A 147 6.73 16.42 -2.93
C GLN A 147 6.46 14.93 -3.03
N ILE A 148 5.18 14.58 -3.07
CA ILE A 148 4.73 13.20 -3.21
C ILE A 148 4.25 12.98 -4.63
N VAL A 149 4.75 11.91 -5.24
CA VAL A 149 4.41 11.48 -6.60
C VAL A 149 3.74 10.11 -6.50
N ALA A 150 2.44 10.06 -6.69
CA ALA A 150 1.71 8.80 -6.86
C ALA A 150 2.10 8.14 -8.18
N THR A 151 2.24 6.82 -8.17
CA THR A 151 2.59 6.05 -9.37
C THR A 151 1.75 4.79 -9.47
N GLU A 152 1.70 4.23 -10.68
CA GLU A 152 1.10 2.93 -10.97
C GLU A 152 2.19 1.85 -11.21
N ALA A 153 3.31 1.94 -10.49
CA ALA A 153 4.46 1.05 -10.68
C ALA A 153 4.17 -0.42 -10.34
N GLY A 154 3.12 -0.72 -9.56
CA GLY A 154 2.64 -2.08 -9.36
C GLY A 154 2.25 -2.79 -10.66
N HIS A 155 1.82 -2.03 -11.68
CA HIS A 155 1.44 -2.55 -12.99
C HIS A 155 2.63 -2.81 -13.95
N LEU A 156 3.86 -2.62 -13.52
CA LEU A 156 5.04 -3.04 -14.29
C LEU A 156 5.06 -4.55 -14.46
N ASN A 157 5.41 -5.01 -15.67
CA ASN A 157 5.60 -6.42 -15.95
C ASN A 157 6.83 -6.96 -15.20
N ILE A 158 6.72 -8.21 -14.73
CA ILE A 158 7.82 -8.89 -14.06
C ILE A 158 8.89 -9.25 -15.11
N PRO A 159 10.17 -8.85 -14.93
CA PRO A 159 11.23 -9.20 -15.84
C PRO A 159 11.42 -10.72 -15.96
N GLN A 160 11.58 -11.23 -17.18
CA GLN A 160 11.68 -12.67 -17.46
C GLN A 160 12.79 -13.36 -16.64
N LYS A 161 13.88 -12.65 -16.32
CA LYS A 161 14.99 -13.18 -15.51
C LYS A 161 14.59 -13.50 -14.06
N GLU A 162 13.53 -12.88 -13.55
CA GLU A 162 13.01 -13.15 -12.20
C GLU A 162 12.04 -14.36 -12.19
N ILE A 163 11.52 -14.73 -13.36
CA ILE A 163 10.53 -15.82 -13.49
C ILE A 163 11.28 -17.15 -13.71
N LYS A 164 11.72 -17.78 -12.61
CA LYS A 164 12.48 -19.04 -12.62
C LYS A 164 11.81 -20.08 -11.72
N ASN A 165 12.10 -21.36 -11.96
CA ASN A 165 11.63 -22.47 -11.13
C ASN A 165 10.11 -22.45 -10.90
N ASP A 166 9.66 -22.47 -9.64
CA ASP A 166 8.23 -22.46 -9.27
C ASP A 166 7.52 -21.20 -9.74
N LEU A 167 8.20 -20.04 -9.76
CA LEU A 167 7.63 -18.81 -10.33
C LEU A 167 7.29 -18.97 -11.80
N LYS A 168 8.00 -19.85 -12.54
CA LYS A 168 7.66 -20.15 -13.92
C LYS A 168 6.35 -20.95 -14.02
N LYS A 169 6.16 -21.99 -13.19
CA LYS A 169 4.89 -22.74 -13.10
C LYS A 169 3.72 -21.80 -12.81
N ILE A 170 3.89 -20.87 -11.85
CA ILE A 170 2.89 -19.89 -11.45
C ILE A 170 2.59 -18.89 -12.59
N SER A 171 3.64 -18.36 -13.23
CA SER A 171 3.50 -17.43 -14.36
C SER A 171 2.81 -18.07 -15.55
N ASP A 172 3.19 -19.31 -15.92
CA ASP A 172 2.58 -20.03 -17.02
C ASP A 172 1.08 -20.31 -16.74
N SER A 173 0.73 -20.69 -15.50
CA SER A 173 -0.66 -20.83 -15.06
C SER A 173 -1.43 -19.51 -15.16
N PHE A 174 -0.84 -18.40 -14.72
CA PHE A 174 -1.44 -17.07 -14.83
C PHE A 174 -1.71 -16.69 -16.29
N ILE A 175 -0.70 -16.83 -17.17
CA ILE A 175 -0.81 -16.51 -18.60
C ILE A 175 -1.88 -17.37 -19.28
N SER A 176 -1.96 -18.66 -18.92
CA SER A 176 -2.99 -19.57 -19.45
C SER A 176 -4.41 -19.07 -19.13
N LYS A 177 -4.63 -18.55 -17.91
CA LYS A 177 -5.94 -18.07 -17.44
C LYS A 177 -6.25 -16.65 -17.92
N SER A 178 -5.28 -15.72 -17.81
CA SER A 178 -5.49 -14.28 -18.05
C SER A 178 -5.23 -13.84 -19.49
N LYS A 179 -4.51 -14.65 -20.28
CA LYS A 179 -4.05 -14.37 -21.67
C LYS A 179 -3.12 -13.16 -21.79
N ARG A 180 -2.48 -12.74 -20.68
CA ARG A 180 -1.48 -11.68 -20.66
C ARG A 180 -0.33 -12.03 -19.71
N ALA A 181 0.79 -11.31 -19.83
CA ALA A 181 1.90 -11.41 -18.88
C ALA A 181 1.49 -10.86 -17.50
N PRO A 182 2.00 -11.46 -16.40
CA PRO A 182 1.74 -10.94 -15.05
C PRO A 182 2.47 -9.63 -14.81
N THR A 183 1.82 -8.75 -14.06
CA THR A 183 2.42 -7.59 -13.43
C THR A 183 2.87 -7.91 -12.01
N TYR A 184 3.64 -7.04 -11.39
CA TYR A 184 4.00 -7.21 -9.98
C TYR A 184 2.76 -7.20 -9.07
N GLU A 185 1.76 -6.38 -9.35
CA GLU A 185 0.51 -6.34 -8.58
C GLU A 185 -0.25 -7.67 -8.64
N ASP A 186 -0.30 -8.32 -9.80
CA ASP A 186 -0.95 -9.62 -9.93
C ASP A 186 -0.41 -10.67 -8.94
N PHE A 187 0.87 -10.53 -8.55
CA PHE A 187 1.57 -11.49 -7.71
C PHE A 187 1.84 -11.00 -6.30
N LEU A 188 2.04 -9.69 -6.09
CA LEU A 188 2.38 -9.10 -4.78
C LEU A 188 1.17 -8.52 -4.04
N SER A 189 -0.04 -8.77 -4.49
CA SER A 189 -1.28 -8.42 -3.79
C SER A 189 -1.85 -9.61 -3.00
N GLY A 190 -2.86 -9.36 -2.17
CA GLY A 190 -3.55 -10.43 -1.46
C GLY A 190 -4.20 -11.47 -2.38
N LYS A 191 -4.64 -11.07 -3.59
CA LYS A 191 -5.11 -12.00 -4.63
C LYS A 191 -3.94 -12.84 -5.17
N GLY A 192 -2.77 -12.24 -5.36
CA GLY A 192 -1.55 -12.90 -5.80
C GLY A 192 -1.09 -13.98 -4.82
N VAL A 193 -1.03 -13.68 -3.54
CA VAL A 193 -0.68 -14.65 -2.49
C VAL A 193 -1.58 -15.90 -2.58
N ARG A 194 -2.89 -15.71 -2.68
CA ARG A 194 -3.84 -16.83 -2.82
C ARG A 194 -3.67 -17.57 -4.13
N PHE A 195 -3.35 -16.87 -5.21
CA PHE A 195 -3.09 -17.50 -6.51
C PHE A 195 -1.84 -18.39 -6.47
N PHE A 196 -0.76 -17.94 -5.84
CA PHE A 196 0.46 -18.73 -5.64
C PHE A 196 0.15 -20.02 -4.89
N TYR A 197 -0.52 -19.91 -3.75
CA TYR A 197 -0.89 -21.07 -2.95
C TYR A 197 -1.74 -22.09 -3.75
N LYS A 198 -2.76 -21.63 -4.48
CA LYS A 198 -3.60 -22.51 -5.30
C LYS A 198 -2.82 -23.28 -6.37
N VAL A 199 -1.84 -22.63 -7.00
CA VAL A 199 -1.02 -23.25 -8.04
C VAL A 199 -0.02 -24.25 -7.44
N LEU A 200 0.53 -23.97 -6.27
CA LEU A 200 1.50 -24.84 -5.59
C LEU A 200 0.83 -26.06 -4.97
N SER A 201 -0.26 -25.89 -4.24
CA SER A 201 -1.02 -26.96 -3.58
C SER A 201 -1.91 -27.77 -4.53
N GLU A 202 -2.08 -27.31 -5.77
CA GLU A 202 -3.02 -27.88 -6.75
C GLU A 202 -4.48 -27.94 -6.22
N ASP A 203 -4.80 -27.11 -5.20
CA ASP A 203 -6.13 -26.99 -4.59
C ASP A 203 -6.81 -25.68 -5.02
N GLU A 204 -7.58 -25.76 -6.11
CA GLU A 204 -8.39 -24.63 -6.60
C GLU A 204 -9.55 -24.27 -5.63
N GLY A 205 -9.96 -25.19 -4.77
CA GLY A 205 -11.09 -25.03 -3.85
C GLY A 205 -10.77 -24.37 -2.52
N THR A 206 -9.48 -24.09 -2.24
CA THR A 206 -9.09 -23.48 -0.96
C THR A 206 -9.75 -22.13 -0.72
N ASN A 207 -10.23 -21.94 0.51
CA ASN A 207 -10.81 -20.68 0.99
C ASN A 207 -9.86 -19.88 1.90
N LEU A 208 -8.60 -20.32 2.03
CA LEU A 208 -7.62 -19.61 2.87
C LEU A 208 -7.44 -18.16 2.39
N SER A 209 -7.48 -17.23 3.33
CA SER A 209 -7.12 -15.83 3.09
C SER A 209 -5.62 -15.68 2.89
N SER A 210 -5.19 -14.57 2.30
CA SER A 210 -3.76 -14.26 2.17
C SER A 210 -3.04 -14.21 3.51
N LYS A 211 -3.71 -13.74 4.55
CA LYS A 211 -3.19 -13.68 5.92
C LYS A 211 -2.94 -15.09 6.46
N GLU A 212 -3.95 -15.97 6.40
CA GLU A 212 -3.82 -17.36 6.85
C GLU A 212 -2.70 -18.11 6.13
N ILE A 213 -2.54 -17.93 4.80
CA ILE A 213 -1.46 -18.53 4.03
C ILE A 213 -0.09 -18.06 4.53
N LEU A 214 0.08 -16.76 4.79
CA LEU A 214 1.35 -16.18 5.21
C LEU A 214 1.70 -16.48 6.67
N GLU A 215 0.71 -16.66 7.55
CA GLU A 215 0.88 -16.98 8.97
C GLU A 215 1.13 -18.48 9.20
N ASN A 216 0.53 -19.37 8.40
CA ASN A 216 0.58 -20.83 8.58
C ASN A 216 1.80 -21.50 7.92
N LYS A 217 2.92 -20.80 7.81
CA LYS A 217 4.15 -21.29 7.16
C LYS A 217 4.64 -22.66 7.70
N ASP A 218 4.44 -22.90 8.98
CA ASP A 218 4.97 -24.10 9.67
C ASP A 218 4.03 -25.31 9.59
N LEU A 219 2.78 -25.13 9.17
CA LEU A 219 1.77 -26.19 9.12
C LEU A 219 1.63 -26.83 7.73
N ASN A 220 2.09 -26.15 6.67
CA ASN A 220 1.89 -26.57 5.30
C ASN A 220 3.08 -26.12 4.43
N GLU A 221 3.72 -27.07 3.75
CA GLU A 221 4.87 -26.83 2.87
C GLU A 221 4.54 -25.81 1.74
N ASP A 222 3.32 -25.85 1.20
CA ASP A 222 2.89 -24.93 0.14
C ASP A 222 2.71 -23.51 0.66
N CYS A 223 2.28 -23.32 1.93
CA CYS A 223 2.26 -22.02 2.57
C CYS A 223 3.67 -21.46 2.74
N SER A 224 4.61 -22.27 3.24
CA SER A 224 6.02 -21.91 3.38
C SER A 224 6.63 -21.51 2.04
N LYS A 225 6.39 -22.30 1.00
CA LYS A 225 6.87 -22.04 -0.36
C LYS A 225 6.24 -20.80 -0.98
N THR A 226 4.95 -20.58 -0.77
CA THR A 226 4.25 -19.35 -1.17
C THR A 226 4.92 -18.14 -0.55
N LYS A 227 5.16 -18.16 0.78
CA LYS A 227 5.83 -17.07 1.50
C LYS A 227 7.22 -16.80 0.93
N GLU A 228 8.04 -17.84 0.73
CA GLU A 228 9.40 -17.72 0.18
C GLU A 228 9.39 -17.00 -1.18
N LEU A 229 8.50 -17.39 -2.09
CA LEU A 229 8.41 -16.83 -3.44
C LEU A 229 7.91 -15.38 -3.43
N ILE A 230 6.96 -15.05 -2.57
CA ILE A 230 6.47 -13.66 -2.41
C ILE A 230 7.56 -12.77 -1.80
N VAL A 231 8.30 -13.25 -0.79
CA VAL A 231 9.46 -12.55 -0.20
C VAL A 231 10.50 -12.23 -1.28
N TYR A 232 10.90 -13.25 -2.07
CA TYR A 232 11.85 -13.07 -3.17
C TYR A 232 11.37 -12.04 -4.20
N LEU A 233 10.12 -12.17 -4.65
CA LEU A 233 9.58 -11.29 -5.69
C LEU A 233 9.41 -9.86 -5.21
N LEU A 234 9.00 -9.65 -3.94
CA LEU A 234 8.90 -8.32 -3.34
C LEU A 234 10.28 -7.67 -3.24
N ALA A 235 11.29 -8.39 -2.73
CA ALA A 235 12.66 -7.86 -2.65
C ALA A 235 13.22 -7.50 -4.04
N SER A 236 12.96 -8.34 -5.05
CA SER A 236 13.32 -8.06 -6.45
C SER A 236 12.62 -6.80 -6.97
N TYR A 237 11.32 -6.66 -6.72
CA TYR A 237 10.57 -5.46 -7.11
C TYR A 237 11.16 -4.20 -6.48
N LEU A 238 11.41 -4.24 -5.16
CA LEU A 238 11.99 -3.10 -4.44
C LEU A 238 13.35 -2.70 -5.01
N ARG A 239 14.20 -3.66 -5.41
CA ARG A 239 15.47 -3.37 -6.09
C ARG A 239 15.27 -2.54 -7.34
N TYR A 240 14.33 -2.91 -8.21
CA TYR A 240 14.07 -2.18 -9.45
C TYR A 240 13.56 -0.77 -9.18
N VAL A 241 12.54 -0.64 -8.33
CA VAL A 241 11.96 0.67 -8.07
C VAL A 241 12.89 1.58 -7.28
N ALA A 242 13.72 1.03 -6.37
CA ALA A 242 14.73 1.79 -5.67
C ALA A 242 15.81 2.37 -6.60
N LEU A 243 16.24 1.59 -7.62
CA LEU A 243 17.16 2.08 -8.63
C LEU A 243 16.54 3.15 -9.53
N VAL A 244 15.28 2.99 -9.92
CA VAL A 244 14.55 3.99 -10.75
C VAL A 244 14.40 5.31 -10.00
N TRP A 245 14.09 5.27 -8.71
CA TRP A 245 13.87 6.46 -7.89
C TRP A 245 15.15 7.04 -7.26
N GLY A 246 16.26 6.31 -7.30
CA GLY A 246 17.48 6.70 -6.56
C GLY A 246 17.20 6.85 -5.07
N SER A 247 16.53 5.88 -4.44
CA SER A 247 15.90 5.99 -3.12
C SER A 247 16.91 6.00 -1.96
N THR A 248 17.92 6.88 -2.00
CA THR A 248 18.95 6.97 -0.96
C THR A 248 18.40 7.35 0.41
N GLY A 249 17.27 8.06 0.45
CA GLY A 249 16.55 8.37 1.69
C GLY A 249 15.75 7.21 2.28
N GLY A 250 15.71 6.06 1.59
CA GLY A 250 15.12 4.82 2.09
C GLY A 250 13.92 4.31 1.30
N VAL A 251 13.70 3.00 1.43
CA VAL A 251 12.53 2.26 0.93
C VAL A 251 11.67 1.90 2.13
N TYR A 252 10.49 2.48 2.20
CA TYR A 252 9.51 2.26 3.27
C TYR A 252 8.48 1.24 2.81
N LEU A 253 8.17 0.29 3.67
CA LEU A 253 7.17 -0.74 3.45
C LEU A 253 6.04 -0.58 4.47
N ALA A 254 4.80 -0.56 4.03
CA ALA A 254 3.64 -0.45 4.92
C ALA A 254 2.54 -1.43 4.52
N GLY A 255 1.63 -1.71 5.46
CA GLY A 255 0.43 -2.52 5.25
C GLY A 255 0.51 -3.92 5.84
N SER A 256 -0.65 -4.52 6.05
CA SER A 256 -0.80 -5.79 6.78
C SER A 256 -0.08 -6.97 6.13
N ILE A 257 0.00 -7.00 4.78
CA ILE A 257 0.72 -8.07 4.08
C ILE A 257 2.21 -8.04 4.43
N VAL A 258 2.86 -6.88 4.39
CA VAL A 258 4.29 -6.79 4.71
C VAL A 258 4.57 -7.03 6.17
N ASN A 259 3.72 -6.58 7.09
CA ASN A 259 3.87 -6.84 8.52
C ASN A 259 3.81 -8.35 8.83
N THR A 260 3.00 -9.13 8.09
CA THR A 260 2.94 -10.59 8.22
C THR A 260 4.10 -11.28 7.48
N LEU A 261 4.49 -10.75 6.32
CA LEU A 261 5.48 -11.36 5.42
C LEU A 261 6.92 -11.18 5.92
N ILE A 262 7.25 -9.95 6.36
CA ILE A 262 8.61 -9.51 6.65
C ILE A 262 8.88 -9.62 8.15
N THR A 263 9.28 -10.80 8.58
CA THR A 263 9.71 -11.12 9.95
C THR A 263 11.24 -11.18 10.03
N GLU A 264 11.81 -11.13 11.24
CA GLU A 264 13.27 -11.18 11.44
C GLU A 264 13.93 -12.38 10.75
N GLU A 265 13.23 -13.52 10.64
CA GLU A 265 13.71 -14.74 9.99
C GLU A 265 14.04 -14.54 8.50
N VAL A 266 13.31 -13.64 7.83
CA VAL A 266 13.49 -13.39 6.38
C VAL A 266 14.38 -12.18 6.10
N TYR A 267 14.76 -11.39 7.09
CA TYR A 267 15.50 -10.12 6.89
C TYR A 267 16.78 -10.32 6.08
N GLN A 268 17.57 -11.34 6.39
CA GLN A 268 18.81 -11.58 5.68
C GLN A 268 18.56 -11.93 4.21
N THR A 269 17.72 -12.92 3.93
CA THR A 269 17.39 -13.36 2.56
C THR A 269 16.73 -12.25 1.76
N PHE A 270 15.85 -11.48 2.39
CA PHE A 270 15.19 -10.33 1.78
C PHE A 270 16.22 -9.27 1.37
N ARG A 271 17.15 -8.95 2.27
CA ARG A 271 18.20 -7.97 2.05
C ARG A 271 19.16 -8.41 0.95
N GLU A 272 19.63 -9.66 0.98
CA GLU A 272 20.52 -10.25 -0.04
C GLU A 272 19.86 -10.21 -1.43
N THR A 273 18.56 -10.52 -1.52
CA THR A 273 17.80 -10.46 -2.77
C THR A 273 17.67 -9.03 -3.27
N PHE A 274 17.37 -8.08 -2.39
CA PHE A 274 17.30 -6.66 -2.74
C PHE A 274 18.64 -6.13 -3.26
N GLU A 275 19.76 -6.49 -2.61
CA GLU A 275 21.10 -6.04 -2.94
C GLU A 275 21.71 -6.76 -4.16
N SER A 276 21.07 -7.80 -4.67
CA SER A 276 21.57 -8.63 -5.77
C SER A 276 21.57 -7.87 -7.10
N SER A 277 22.67 -7.15 -7.36
CA SER A 277 22.91 -6.41 -8.60
C SER A 277 24.38 -6.54 -9.00
N GLU A 278 24.64 -6.82 -10.27
CA GLU A 278 26.00 -6.93 -10.80
C GLU A 278 26.74 -5.59 -10.84
N THR A 279 25.99 -4.48 -10.98
CA THR A 279 26.57 -3.16 -11.24
C THR A 279 26.30 -2.13 -10.14
N MET A 280 25.23 -2.31 -9.33
CA MET A 280 24.77 -1.31 -8.36
C MET A 280 24.66 -1.86 -6.93
N GLN A 281 25.38 -2.94 -6.63
CA GLN A 281 25.29 -3.59 -5.32
C GLN A 281 25.65 -2.64 -4.17
N ASP A 282 26.69 -1.84 -4.31
CA ASP A 282 27.14 -0.94 -3.24
C ASP A 282 26.13 0.18 -2.97
N LEU A 283 25.48 0.71 -4.01
CA LEU A 283 24.36 1.65 -3.85
C LEU A 283 23.20 0.99 -3.10
N LEU A 284 22.80 -0.20 -3.51
CA LEU A 284 21.67 -0.92 -2.88
C LEU A 284 21.97 -1.28 -1.41
N LYS A 285 23.22 -1.63 -1.07
CA LYS A 285 23.65 -1.84 0.31
C LYS A 285 23.54 -0.59 1.18
N ALA A 286 23.70 0.59 0.59
CA ALA A 286 23.55 1.84 1.32
C ALA A 286 22.09 2.24 1.56
N ILE A 287 21.15 1.78 0.74
CA ILE A 287 19.74 2.13 0.84
C ILE A 287 19.11 1.45 2.06
N PRO A 288 18.52 2.19 3.02
CA PRO A 288 17.77 1.62 4.13
C PRO A 288 16.46 0.99 3.65
N LEU A 289 16.18 -0.23 4.11
CA LEU A 289 14.86 -0.86 4.01
C LEU A 289 14.16 -0.74 5.36
N ILE A 290 12.97 -0.17 5.38
CA ILE A 290 12.28 0.27 6.59
C ILE A 290 10.84 -0.24 6.57
N LEU A 291 10.48 -1.03 7.57
CA LEU A 291 9.11 -1.47 7.81
C LEU A 291 8.40 -0.43 8.68
N VAL A 292 7.25 0.06 8.23
CA VAL A 292 6.34 0.89 9.01
C VAL A 292 5.44 -0.05 9.81
N THR A 293 5.52 0.04 11.14
CA THR A 293 4.88 -0.94 12.04
C THR A 293 3.48 -0.53 12.52
N ILE A 294 3.04 0.70 12.21
CA ILE A 294 1.70 1.19 12.56
C ILE A 294 0.65 0.76 11.52
N ASP A 295 -0.57 0.52 11.99
CA ASP A 295 -1.69 0.11 11.14
C ASP A 295 -2.51 1.28 10.59
N ASP A 296 -2.33 2.48 11.13
CA ASP A 296 -3.11 3.69 10.84
C ASP A 296 -2.37 4.71 9.97
N ILE A 297 -1.40 4.27 9.19
CA ILE A 297 -0.55 5.13 8.34
C ILE A 297 -1.38 6.07 7.43
N GLY A 298 -2.56 5.63 6.94
CA GLY A 298 -3.48 6.48 6.17
C GLY A 298 -3.98 7.67 6.99
N PHE A 299 -4.40 7.44 8.24
CA PHE A 299 -4.85 8.52 9.13
C PHE A 299 -3.71 9.46 9.52
N ARG A 300 -2.51 8.94 9.74
CA ARG A 300 -1.30 9.75 10.01
C ARG A 300 -0.99 10.68 8.83
N GLY A 301 -1.10 10.17 7.60
CA GLY A 301 -0.93 10.99 6.40
C GLY A 301 -2.04 12.03 6.22
N ALA A 302 -3.28 11.67 6.55
CA ALA A 302 -4.41 12.59 6.52
C ALA A 302 -4.28 13.71 7.57
N LEU A 303 -3.77 13.42 8.78
CA LEU A 303 -3.43 14.42 9.79
C LEU A 303 -2.37 15.41 9.27
N GLU A 304 -1.31 14.90 8.61
CA GLU A 304 -0.30 15.78 8.03
C GLU A 304 -0.87 16.72 6.95
N LEU A 305 -1.77 16.20 6.11
CA LEU A 305 -2.44 17.02 5.10
C LEU A 305 -3.46 18.00 5.70
N SER A 306 -4.14 17.64 6.79
CA SER A 306 -5.15 18.47 7.41
C SER A 306 -4.58 19.82 7.93
N LYS A 307 -3.27 19.86 8.20
CA LYS A 307 -2.56 21.11 8.58
C LYS A 307 -2.53 22.16 7.47
N LYS A 308 -2.93 21.79 6.23
CA LYS A 308 -3.01 22.71 5.08
C LYS A 308 -4.42 23.30 4.87
N LEU A 309 -5.43 22.82 5.59
CA LEU A 309 -6.82 23.28 5.59
C LEU A 309 -7.10 24.32 6.67
#